data_c004cfce3853117c79015a399ab535bd
#
_entry.id   c004cfce3853117c79015a399ab535bd
#
_cell.length_a   1.000
_cell.length_b   1.000
_cell.length_c   1.000
_cell.angle_alpha   90.00
_cell.angle_beta   90.00
_cell.angle_gamma   90.00
#
_symmetry.space_group_name_H-M   'P 1'
#
loop_
_entity.id
_entity.type
_entity.pdbx_description
1 polymer ?
#
loop_
_entity_poly.entity_id
_entity_poly.type
_entity_poly.pdbx_seq_one_letter_code
_entity_poly.pdbx_strand_id
1 'polypeptide(L)'
;MSDIPKHDDMQVRHAAAAGLDVYRMQVTATVRTHAGREAPVVETREFSALASGLALLAQWLFNLRVSGAVMEATGVYWEKVWDVLSDAGLDVMVVNARHVKQIKGRKTGIADSVWLSRICQFGLGSPSLALPKFFRDLRGLSRYRRALTEQRARSQLRIQKVLDRGGVRIGRKASRWLQKLEQYGYVTRRAREEQTDMPARSA
;
A
#
# COMPACT_ATOMS: atom_id res chain seq x y z
N MET A 1 25.63 10.12 24.18
CA MET A 1 25.48 10.90 22.94
C MET A 1 26.30 10.18 21.89
N SER A 2 25.72 9.30 21.09
CA SER A 2 26.44 8.63 20.02
C SER A 2 26.48 9.57 18.82
N ASP A 3 27.68 10.05 18.50
CA ASP A 3 27.93 10.85 17.31
C ASP A 3 27.49 10.07 16.05
N ILE A 4 26.75 10.77 15.19
CA ILE A 4 26.47 10.28 13.85
C ILE A 4 27.82 10.27 13.13
N PRO A 5 28.26 9.12 12.53
CA PRO A 5 29.49 9.12 11.77
C PRO A 5 29.40 10.20 10.68
N LYS A 6 30.45 11.03 10.59
CA LYS A 6 30.56 12.02 9.53
C LYS A 6 30.55 11.31 8.17
N HIS A 7 30.16 12.00 7.13
CA HIS A 7 29.96 11.47 5.78
C HIS A 7 31.17 10.66 5.28
N ASP A 8 32.38 10.96 5.74
CA ASP A 8 33.65 10.31 5.36
C ASP A 8 33.87 8.94 6.03
N ASP A 9 33.15 8.62 7.11
CA ASP A 9 33.32 7.38 7.88
C ASP A 9 32.29 6.30 7.52
N MET A 10 31.32 6.62 6.65
CA MET A 10 30.27 5.68 6.27
C MET A 10 30.66 4.87 5.03
N GLN A 11 30.68 3.54 5.16
CA GLN A 11 30.92 2.66 4.02
C GLN A 11 29.77 2.78 3.01
N VAL A 12 30.12 3.13 1.76
CA VAL A 12 29.19 3.18 0.63
C VAL A 12 28.81 1.76 0.23
N ARG A 13 27.53 1.41 0.36
CA ARG A 13 26.98 0.12 -0.03
C ARG A 13 26.64 0.07 -1.54
N HIS A 14 26.06 1.15 -2.06
CA HIS A 14 25.70 1.30 -3.47
C HIS A 14 26.36 2.55 -4.04
N ALA A 15 27.19 2.39 -5.05
CA ALA A 15 27.85 3.52 -5.73
C ALA A 15 26.83 4.42 -6.44
N ALA A 16 25.76 3.82 -6.99
CA ALA A 16 24.58 4.51 -7.50
C ALA A 16 23.35 3.97 -6.78
N ALA A 17 22.64 4.83 -6.05
CA ALA A 17 21.53 4.50 -5.19
C ALA A 17 20.30 5.36 -5.47
N ALA A 18 19.12 4.78 -5.47
CA ALA A 18 17.87 5.50 -5.67
C ALA A 18 17.03 5.58 -4.39
N GLY A 19 16.38 6.72 -4.19
CA GLY A 19 15.33 6.91 -3.21
C GLY A 19 14.03 7.26 -3.92
N LEU A 20 12.95 6.55 -3.59
CA LEU A 20 11.67 6.67 -4.26
C LEU A 20 10.59 7.10 -3.27
N ASP A 21 10.01 8.25 -3.51
CA ASP A 21 8.81 8.71 -2.80
C ASP A 21 7.58 8.41 -3.67
N VAL A 22 6.74 7.49 -3.20
CA VAL A 22 5.69 6.88 -4.00
C VAL A 22 4.32 7.39 -3.58
N TYR A 23 3.62 8.04 -4.52
CA TYR A 23 2.24 8.49 -4.41
C TYR A 23 1.32 7.69 -5.32
N ARG A 24 0.02 7.91 -5.18
CA ARG A 24 -1.00 7.24 -5.99
C ARG A 24 -0.80 7.38 -7.51
N MET A 25 -0.43 8.56 -7.98
CA MET A 25 -0.36 8.89 -9.41
C MET A 25 1.07 9.20 -9.88
N GLN A 26 2.00 9.33 -8.96
CA GLN A 26 3.34 9.83 -9.23
C GLN A 26 4.37 9.14 -8.35
N VAL A 27 5.57 9.00 -8.89
CA VAL A 27 6.78 8.57 -8.17
C VAL A 27 7.84 9.66 -8.35
N THR A 28 8.28 10.25 -7.24
CA THR A 28 9.45 11.12 -7.23
C THR A 28 10.68 10.29 -6.93
N ALA A 29 11.58 10.18 -7.90
CA ALA A 29 12.78 9.37 -7.80
C ALA A 29 14.03 10.27 -7.74
N THR A 30 14.87 10.05 -6.75
CA THR A 30 16.18 10.71 -6.63
C THR A 30 17.28 9.66 -6.72
N VAL A 31 18.18 9.84 -7.67
CA VAL A 31 19.40 9.03 -7.79
C VAL A 31 20.56 9.81 -7.23
N ARG A 32 21.38 9.11 -6.46
CA ARG A 32 22.60 9.61 -5.86
C ARG A 32 23.76 8.75 -6.31
N THR A 33 24.71 9.32 -7.05
CA THR A 33 25.91 8.63 -7.52
C THR A 33 27.14 9.14 -6.77
N HIS A 34 28.01 8.22 -6.39
CA HIS A 34 29.23 8.52 -5.67
C HIS A 34 30.43 8.09 -6.55
N ALA A 35 31.24 9.05 -6.92
CA ALA A 35 32.45 8.83 -7.73
C ALA A 35 33.70 9.18 -6.90
N GLY A 36 34.13 8.24 -6.04
CA GLY A 36 35.36 8.39 -5.26
C GLY A 36 35.25 9.48 -4.15
N ARG A 37 36.21 10.43 -4.13
CA ARG A 37 36.30 11.47 -3.09
C ARG A 37 35.49 12.74 -3.40
N GLU A 38 34.89 12.82 -4.56
CA GLU A 38 34.08 13.98 -4.96
C GLU A 38 32.70 13.98 -4.28
N ALA A 39 32.10 15.16 -4.23
CA ALA A 39 30.73 15.29 -3.74
C ALA A 39 29.76 14.45 -4.63
N PRO A 40 28.80 13.74 -4.04
CA PRO A 40 27.90 12.90 -4.82
C PRO A 40 27.02 13.75 -5.75
N VAL A 41 26.84 13.30 -6.99
CA VAL A 41 25.88 13.88 -7.92
C VAL A 41 24.48 13.41 -7.53
N VAL A 42 23.54 14.34 -7.44
CA VAL A 42 22.16 14.07 -7.06
C VAL A 42 21.22 14.56 -8.17
N GLU A 43 20.48 13.65 -8.76
CA GLU A 43 19.49 13.94 -9.80
C GLU A 43 18.10 13.47 -9.34
N THR A 44 17.09 14.35 -9.48
CA THR A 44 15.69 14.02 -9.13
C THR A 44 14.80 14.17 -10.34
N ARG A 45 13.95 13.18 -10.57
CA ARG A 45 12.92 13.19 -11.62
C ARG A 45 11.59 12.69 -11.09
N GLU A 46 10.52 13.09 -11.76
CA GLU A 46 9.16 12.66 -11.50
C GLU A 46 8.66 11.75 -12.62
N PHE A 47 8.00 10.68 -12.25
CA PHE A 47 7.44 9.69 -13.16
C PHE A 47 5.97 9.43 -12.81
N SER A 48 5.18 9.09 -13.82
CA SER A 48 3.82 8.59 -13.58
C SER A 48 3.88 7.22 -12.88
N ALA A 49 3.00 6.99 -11.91
CA ALA A 49 2.85 5.69 -11.26
C ALA A 49 2.09 4.66 -12.13
N LEU A 50 1.73 5.01 -13.37
CA LEU A 50 1.16 4.10 -14.36
C LEU A 50 2.24 3.20 -14.98
N ALA A 51 1.84 2.11 -15.62
CA ALA A 51 2.77 1.11 -16.16
C ALA A 51 3.83 1.71 -17.10
N SER A 52 3.43 2.63 -17.99
CA SER A 52 4.35 3.31 -18.91
C SER A 52 5.37 4.18 -18.17
N GLY A 53 4.93 4.92 -17.14
CA GLY A 53 5.83 5.76 -16.34
C GLY A 53 6.79 4.93 -15.49
N LEU A 54 6.34 3.78 -14.97
CA LEU A 54 7.22 2.86 -14.23
C LEU A 54 8.26 2.19 -15.14
N ALA A 55 7.92 1.91 -16.40
CA ALA A 55 8.87 1.42 -17.39
C ALA A 55 9.96 2.47 -17.68
N LEU A 56 9.57 3.75 -17.82
CA LEU A 56 10.52 4.85 -17.98
C LEU A 56 11.40 5.05 -16.74
N LEU A 57 10.83 4.90 -15.55
CA LEU A 57 11.60 4.93 -14.31
C LEU A 57 12.66 3.83 -14.28
N ALA A 58 12.27 2.58 -14.57
CA ALA A 58 13.20 1.46 -14.60
C ALA A 58 14.31 1.68 -15.62
N GLN A 59 13.99 2.15 -16.83
CA GLN A 59 14.96 2.50 -17.87
C GLN A 59 15.93 3.60 -17.43
N TRP A 60 15.43 4.65 -16.78
CA TRP A 60 16.25 5.74 -16.28
C TRP A 60 17.23 5.26 -15.19
N LEU A 61 16.77 4.45 -14.24
CA LEU A 61 17.59 3.87 -13.18
C LEU A 61 18.67 2.95 -13.77
N PHE A 62 18.31 2.14 -14.78
CA PHE A 62 19.26 1.29 -15.50
C PHE A 62 20.36 2.10 -16.21
N ASN A 63 19.98 3.17 -16.90
CA ASN A 63 20.94 4.06 -17.61
C ASN A 63 21.93 4.72 -16.63
N LEU A 64 21.51 5.00 -15.40
CA LEU A 64 22.37 5.55 -14.35
C LEU A 64 23.11 4.46 -13.54
N ARG A 65 23.02 3.19 -13.96
CA ARG A 65 23.65 2.04 -13.30
C ARG A 65 23.29 1.94 -11.81
N VAL A 66 22.05 2.27 -11.47
CA VAL A 66 21.55 2.13 -10.11
C VAL A 66 21.51 0.64 -9.75
N SER A 67 22.16 0.27 -8.64
CA SER A 67 22.20 -1.11 -8.14
C SER A 67 21.19 -1.36 -7.00
N GLY A 68 20.80 -0.32 -6.29
CA GLY A 68 19.87 -0.41 -5.18
C GLY A 68 18.87 0.74 -5.15
N ALA A 69 17.64 0.45 -4.72
CA ALA A 69 16.58 1.44 -4.52
C ALA A 69 15.90 1.26 -3.17
N VAL A 70 15.53 2.36 -2.53
CA VAL A 70 14.75 2.35 -1.28
C VAL A 70 13.47 3.13 -1.47
N MET A 71 12.37 2.59 -0.98
CA MET A 71 11.07 3.25 -0.93
C MET A 71 10.39 3.06 0.42
N GLU A 72 9.50 3.98 0.77
CA GLU A 72 8.72 3.89 2.00
C GLU A 72 7.44 3.07 1.80
N ALA A 73 7.11 2.21 2.77
CA ALA A 73 5.89 1.39 2.77
C ALA A 73 4.66 2.24 3.14
N THR A 74 4.27 3.19 2.30
CA THR A 74 3.08 4.02 2.51
C THR A 74 1.91 3.49 1.69
N GLY A 75 0.86 3.01 2.38
CA GLY A 75 -0.33 2.44 1.75
C GLY A 75 -0.02 1.19 0.94
N VAL A 76 -0.59 1.11 -0.28
CA VAL A 76 -0.43 -0.03 -1.22
C VAL A 76 0.32 0.35 -2.50
N TYR A 77 0.62 1.64 -2.68
CA TYR A 77 1.14 2.16 -3.95
C TYR A 77 2.56 1.69 -4.25
N TRP A 78 3.36 1.40 -3.23
CA TRP A 78 4.71 0.88 -3.35
C TRP A 78 4.78 -0.50 -4.00
N GLU A 79 3.72 -1.33 -3.87
CA GLU A 79 3.72 -2.72 -4.32
C GLU A 79 3.99 -2.84 -5.82
N LYS A 80 3.33 -2.01 -6.64
CA LYS A 80 3.51 -2.03 -8.09
C LYS A 80 4.89 -1.54 -8.51
N VAL A 81 5.41 -0.52 -7.85
CA VAL A 81 6.77 0.01 -8.09
C VAL A 81 7.80 -1.06 -7.73
N TRP A 82 7.61 -1.71 -6.58
CA TRP A 82 8.49 -2.79 -6.13
C TRP A 82 8.51 -3.96 -7.13
N ASP A 83 7.35 -4.41 -7.60
CA ASP A 83 7.26 -5.49 -8.58
C ASP A 83 8.04 -5.13 -9.86
N VAL A 84 7.77 -3.97 -10.47
CA VAL A 84 8.43 -3.55 -11.72
C VAL A 84 9.94 -3.43 -11.58
N LEU A 85 10.42 -2.83 -10.49
CA LEU A 85 11.86 -2.63 -10.30
C LEU A 85 12.59 -3.92 -9.91
N SER A 86 11.94 -4.79 -9.12
CA SER A 86 12.49 -6.11 -8.79
C SER A 86 12.55 -7.02 -10.01
N ASP A 87 11.54 -7.00 -10.88
CA ASP A 87 11.52 -7.73 -12.14
C ASP A 87 12.60 -7.22 -13.11
N ALA A 88 12.96 -5.94 -13.02
CA ALA A 88 14.07 -5.33 -13.73
C ALA A 88 15.46 -5.66 -13.14
N GLY A 89 15.52 -6.43 -12.05
CA GLY A 89 16.77 -6.90 -11.43
C GLY A 89 17.42 -5.91 -10.45
N LEU A 90 16.71 -4.84 -10.00
CA LEU A 90 17.22 -3.95 -8.97
C LEU A 90 17.05 -4.56 -7.57
N ASP A 91 18.01 -4.29 -6.69
CA ASP A 91 17.88 -4.57 -5.25
C ASP A 91 16.98 -3.50 -4.62
N VAL A 92 15.70 -3.85 -4.45
CA VAL A 92 14.68 -2.90 -3.97
C VAL A 92 14.33 -3.18 -2.52
N MET A 93 14.64 -2.23 -1.65
CA MET A 93 14.32 -2.28 -0.23
C MET A 93 13.10 -1.41 0.10
N VAL A 94 12.11 -2.01 0.73
CA VAL A 94 10.97 -1.29 1.30
C VAL A 94 11.24 -1.04 2.79
N VAL A 95 11.10 0.20 3.22
CA VAL A 95 11.36 0.60 4.62
C VAL A 95 10.10 1.11 5.31
N ASN A 96 10.03 0.92 6.62
CA ASN A 96 8.92 1.44 7.41
C ASN A 96 9.11 2.93 7.68
N ALA A 97 8.09 3.75 7.40
CA ALA A 97 8.06 5.19 7.65
C ALA A 97 8.52 5.59 9.07
N ARG A 98 8.12 4.81 10.08
CA ARG A 98 8.49 5.08 11.47
C ARG A 98 9.98 4.90 11.70
N HIS A 99 10.59 3.87 11.11
CA HIS A 99 12.03 3.63 11.22
C HIS A 99 12.82 4.70 10.48
N VAL A 100 12.40 5.09 9.28
CA VAL A 100 13.04 6.17 8.51
C VAL A 100 13.06 7.49 9.28
N LYS A 101 11.97 7.82 9.98
CA LYS A 101 11.89 9.04 10.83
C LYS A 101 12.80 8.99 12.06
N GLN A 102 13.15 7.80 12.53
CA GLN A 102 14.04 7.61 13.70
C GLN A 102 15.52 7.67 13.32
N ILE A 103 15.86 7.53 12.04
CA ILE A 103 17.26 7.64 11.60
C ILE A 103 17.71 9.08 11.77
N LYS A 104 18.72 9.27 12.63
CA LYS A 104 19.29 10.60 12.91
C LYS A 104 19.95 11.17 11.65
N GLY A 105 19.89 12.48 11.47
CA GLY A 105 20.56 13.19 10.36
C GLY A 105 19.63 13.66 9.25
N ARG A 106 18.31 13.42 9.35
CA ARG A 106 17.34 14.09 8.48
C ARG A 106 17.25 15.56 8.87
N LYS A 107 17.66 16.45 7.97
CA LYS A 107 17.42 17.90 8.11
C LYS A 107 15.99 18.22 7.69
N THR A 108 15.29 19.06 8.41
CA THR A 108 13.99 19.63 8.01
C THR A 108 14.13 20.32 6.67
N GLY A 109 13.22 20.01 5.71
CA GLY A 109 13.23 20.59 4.36
C GLY A 109 13.94 19.77 3.28
N ILE A 110 14.49 18.60 3.59
CA ILE A 110 14.98 17.67 2.56
C ILE A 110 13.82 16.85 2.04
N ALA A 111 13.66 16.80 0.69
CA ALA A 111 12.67 15.94 0.04
C ALA A 111 12.86 14.47 0.44
N ASP A 112 11.75 13.75 0.61
CA ASP A 112 11.78 12.37 1.12
C ASP A 112 12.56 11.43 0.20
N SER A 113 12.46 11.60 -1.13
CA SER A 113 13.24 10.83 -2.10
C SER A 113 14.75 11.05 -1.98
N VAL A 114 15.19 12.30 -1.70
CA VAL A 114 16.61 12.62 -1.47
C VAL A 114 17.12 11.94 -0.19
N TRP A 115 16.31 11.95 0.86
CA TRP A 115 16.66 11.27 2.10
C TRP A 115 16.73 9.74 1.94
N LEU A 116 15.75 9.15 1.24
CA LEU A 116 15.71 7.72 0.94
C LEU A 116 16.90 7.28 0.07
N SER A 117 17.34 8.10 -0.91
CA SER A 117 18.53 7.79 -1.71
C SER A 117 19.80 7.71 -0.85
N ARG A 118 19.90 8.57 0.18
CA ARG A 118 21.01 8.52 1.15
C ARG A 118 20.93 7.27 2.03
N ILE A 119 19.74 6.92 2.51
CA ILE A 119 19.52 5.68 3.27
C ILE A 119 19.94 4.46 2.44
N CYS A 120 19.59 4.42 1.15
CA CYS A 120 20.00 3.37 0.25
C CYS A 120 21.51 3.31 0.10
N GLN A 121 22.14 4.45 -0.21
CA GLN A 121 23.58 4.53 -0.50
C GLN A 121 24.43 3.99 0.65
N PHE A 122 24.07 4.27 1.88
CA PHE A 122 24.84 3.87 3.06
C PHE A 122 24.26 2.65 3.81
N GLY A 123 23.17 2.05 3.31
CA GLY A 123 22.56 0.89 3.95
C GLY A 123 21.99 1.17 5.35
N LEU A 124 21.52 2.39 5.63
CA LEU A 124 21.06 2.81 6.94
C LEU A 124 19.65 2.33 7.31
N GLY A 125 18.91 1.78 6.35
CA GLY A 125 17.54 1.32 6.52
C GLY A 125 17.47 -0.14 6.95
N SER A 126 16.49 -0.45 7.80
CA SER A 126 16.09 -1.84 8.06
C SER A 126 14.98 -2.24 7.08
N PRO A 127 15.15 -3.32 6.29
CA PRO A 127 14.14 -3.74 5.35
C PRO A 127 12.87 -4.17 6.06
N SER A 128 11.72 -3.72 5.56
CA SER A 128 10.42 -4.29 5.89
C SER A 128 10.21 -5.57 5.08
N LEU A 129 9.43 -6.50 5.63
CA LEU A 129 9.11 -7.74 4.93
C LEU A 129 8.23 -7.43 3.70
N ALA A 130 8.84 -7.33 2.53
CA ALA A 130 8.15 -7.31 1.25
C ALA A 130 7.88 -8.77 0.82
N LEU A 131 6.62 -9.21 0.99
CA LEU A 131 6.23 -10.56 0.58
C LEU A 131 6.12 -10.66 -0.94
N PRO A 132 6.44 -11.82 -1.55
CA PRO A 132 6.14 -12.08 -2.94
C PRO A 132 4.68 -11.82 -3.28
N LYS A 133 4.39 -11.44 -4.52
CA LYS A 133 3.05 -11.04 -4.99
C LYS A 133 1.96 -12.04 -4.62
N PHE A 134 2.21 -13.34 -4.80
CA PHE A 134 1.26 -14.39 -4.44
C PHE A 134 0.78 -14.29 -2.98
N PHE A 135 1.69 -14.11 -2.02
CA PHE A 135 1.32 -14.00 -0.60
C PHE A 135 0.64 -12.68 -0.27
N ARG A 136 0.98 -11.58 -0.99
CA ARG A 136 0.28 -10.31 -0.85
C ARG A 136 -1.17 -10.41 -1.32
N ASP A 137 -1.40 -11.04 -2.48
CA ASP A 137 -2.73 -11.28 -3.05
C ASP A 137 -3.57 -12.16 -2.11
N LEU A 138 -3.00 -13.26 -1.61
CA LEU A 138 -3.69 -14.15 -0.67
C LEU A 138 -4.07 -13.43 0.65
N ARG A 139 -3.17 -12.59 1.16
CA ARG A 139 -3.45 -11.75 2.33
C ARG A 139 -4.56 -10.74 2.03
N GLY A 140 -4.55 -10.12 0.84
CA GLY A 140 -5.59 -9.21 0.35
C GLY A 140 -6.95 -9.88 0.32
N LEU A 141 -7.05 -11.05 -0.29
CA LEU A 141 -8.28 -11.85 -0.35
C LEU A 141 -8.79 -12.25 1.03
N SER A 142 -7.91 -12.67 1.92
CA SER A 142 -8.28 -13.05 3.30
C SER A 142 -8.84 -11.87 4.09
N ARG A 143 -8.23 -10.68 3.96
CA ARG A 143 -8.71 -9.44 4.57
C ARG A 143 -10.05 -9.00 3.97
N TYR A 144 -10.21 -9.10 2.66
CA TYR A 144 -11.46 -8.76 1.97
C TYR A 144 -12.60 -9.68 2.42
N ARG A 145 -12.37 -11.01 2.48
CA ARG A 145 -13.34 -11.96 3.03
C ARG A 145 -13.77 -11.59 4.45
N ARG A 146 -12.82 -11.23 5.31
CA ARG A 146 -13.11 -10.80 6.69
C ARG A 146 -13.97 -9.53 6.69
N ALA A 147 -13.61 -8.52 5.89
CA ALA A 147 -14.36 -7.28 5.78
C ALA A 147 -15.82 -7.51 5.33
N LEU A 148 -16.03 -8.38 4.33
CA LEU A 148 -17.37 -8.77 3.89
C LEU A 148 -18.17 -9.47 4.99
N THR A 149 -17.54 -10.36 5.76
CA THR A 149 -18.19 -11.03 6.89
C THR A 149 -18.62 -10.03 7.97
N GLU A 150 -17.75 -9.07 8.31
CA GLU A 150 -18.06 -8.02 9.28
C GLU A 150 -19.16 -7.08 8.75
N GLN A 151 -19.13 -6.72 7.47
CA GLN A 151 -20.16 -5.90 6.85
C GLN A 151 -21.53 -6.59 6.87
N ARG A 152 -21.58 -7.88 6.58
CA ARG A 152 -22.80 -8.70 6.69
C ARG A 152 -23.34 -8.68 8.11
N ALA A 153 -22.51 -8.93 9.11
CA ALA A 153 -22.92 -8.90 10.51
C ALA A 153 -23.47 -7.53 10.93
N ARG A 154 -22.85 -6.44 10.51
CA ARG A 154 -23.35 -5.07 10.77
C ARG A 154 -24.70 -4.82 10.12
N SER A 155 -24.90 -5.30 8.90
CA SER A 155 -26.20 -5.17 8.20
C SER A 155 -27.30 -5.95 8.92
N GLN A 156 -27.02 -7.17 9.36
CA GLN A 156 -27.96 -7.97 10.15
C GLN A 156 -28.36 -7.27 11.46
N LEU A 157 -27.39 -6.71 12.19
CA LEU A 157 -27.67 -5.95 13.41
C LEU A 157 -28.52 -4.69 13.15
N ARG A 158 -28.31 -4.01 12.01
CA ARG A 158 -29.15 -2.86 11.63
C ARG A 158 -30.59 -3.28 11.38
N ILE A 159 -30.81 -4.37 10.64
CA ILE A 159 -32.15 -4.92 10.39
C ILE A 159 -32.81 -5.31 11.71
N GLN A 160 -32.11 -6.05 12.56
CA GLN A 160 -32.62 -6.44 13.87
C GLN A 160 -33.05 -5.23 14.70
N LYS A 161 -32.23 -4.17 14.75
CA LYS A 161 -32.53 -2.94 15.44
C LYS A 161 -33.83 -2.24 14.95
N VAL A 162 -34.06 -2.27 13.63
CA VAL A 162 -35.30 -1.72 13.04
C VAL A 162 -36.51 -2.54 13.44
N LEU A 163 -36.41 -3.87 13.40
CA LEU A 163 -37.47 -4.77 13.82
C LEU A 163 -37.79 -4.65 15.32
N ASP A 164 -36.76 -4.59 16.16
CA ASP A 164 -36.91 -4.39 17.60
C ASP A 164 -37.64 -3.07 17.93
N ARG A 165 -37.37 -1.99 17.18
CA ARG A 165 -38.12 -0.71 17.33
C ARG A 165 -39.58 -0.84 16.94
N GLY A 166 -39.91 -1.70 15.96
CA GLY A 166 -41.30 -2.02 15.57
C GLY A 166 -41.96 -3.05 16.46
N GLY A 167 -41.34 -3.47 17.58
CA GLY A 167 -41.87 -4.49 18.49
C GLY A 167 -41.80 -5.92 17.91
N VAL A 168 -41.13 -6.12 16.77
CA VAL A 168 -40.97 -7.43 16.12
C VAL A 168 -39.70 -8.10 16.59
N ARG A 169 -39.80 -9.22 17.31
CA ARG A 169 -38.67 -10.03 17.73
C ARG A 169 -38.52 -11.25 16.84
N ILE A 170 -37.42 -11.33 16.12
CA ILE A 170 -37.07 -12.50 15.33
C ILE A 170 -36.36 -13.51 16.24
N GLY A 171 -36.99 -14.66 16.48
CA GLY A 171 -36.42 -15.72 17.28
C GLY A 171 -35.20 -16.35 16.59
N ARG A 172 -34.30 -16.99 17.35
CA ARG A 172 -33.05 -17.61 16.83
C ARG A 172 -33.26 -18.56 15.63
N LYS A 173 -34.40 -19.25 15.58
CA LYS A 173 -34.74 -20.14 14.45
C LYS A 173 -35.02 -19.34 13.17
N ALA A 174 -35.74 -18.24 13.25
CA ALA A 174 -36.02 -17.36 12.11
C ALA A 174 -34.78 -16.64 11.61
N SER A 175 -33.92 -16.17 12.52
CA SER A 175 -32.61 -15.61 12.14
C SER A 175 -31.75 -16.60 11.36
N ARG A 176 -31.75 -17.86 11.79
CA ARG A 176 -31.01 -18.95 11.10
C ARG A 176 -31.65 -19.30 9.74
N TRP A 177 -32.95 -19.16 9.61
CA TRP A 177 -33.70 -19.37 8.37
C TRP A 177 -33.47 -18.23 7.38
N LEU A 178 -33.49 -16.98 7.82
CA LEU A 178 -33.12 -15.80 7.02
C LEU A 178 -31.68 -15.91 6.49
N GLN A 179 -30.74 -16.37 7.33
CA GLN A 179 -29.37 -16.64 6.88
C GLN A 179 -29.30 -17.70 5.77
N LYS A 180 -30.12 -18.74 5.85
CA LYS A 180 -30.20 -19.77 4.78
C LYS A 180 -30.84 -19.20 3.51
N LEU A 181 -31.89 -18.39 3.60
CA LEU A 181 -32.54 -17.78 2.44
C LEU A 181 -31.61 -16.78 1.73
N GLU A 182 -30.83 -16.00 2.44
CA GLU A 182 -29.80 -15.14 1.87
C GLU A 182 -28.73 -15.96 1.14
N GLN A 183 -28.32 -17.09 1.68
CA GLN A 183 -27.33 -17.98 1.07
C GLN A 183 -27.79 -18.53 -0.28
N TYR A 184 -29.10 -18.68 -0.47
CA TYR A 184 -29.69 -19.20 -1.72
C TYR A 184 -30.29 -18.10 -2.63
N GLY A 185 -30.10 -16.80 -2.31
CA GLY A 185 -30.55 -15.69 -3.15
C GLY A 185 -32.09 -15.49 -3.21
N TYR A 186 -32.86 -16.17 -2.35
CA TYR A 186 -34.32 -16.12 -2.38
C TYR A 186 -34.95 -14.85 -1.79
N VAL A 187 -34.24 -14.12 -0.93
CA VAL A 187 -34.78 -12.94 -0.24
C VAL A 187 -34.95 -11.74 -1.17
N THR A 188 -34.09 -11.62 -2.19
CA THR A 188 -34.13 -10.48 -3.12
C THR A 188 -35.25 -10.57 -4.17
N ARG A 189 -35.76 -11.75 -4.46
CA ARG A 189 -36.82 -11.95 -5.47
C ARG A 189 -38.22 -11.71 -4.88
N ARG A 190 -38.51 -12.26 -3.71
CA ARG A 190 -39.84 -12.18 -3.09
C ARG A 190 -40.18 -10.79 -2.55
N ALA A 191 -39.21 -10.06 -2.01
CA ALA A 191 -39.41 -8.68 -1.58
C ALA A 191 -39.71 -7.71 -2.75
N ARG A 192 -39.31 -8.04 -3.98
CA ARG A 192 -39.68 -7.29 -5.19
C ARG A 192 -41.07 -7.67 -5.71
N GLU A 193 -41.48 -8.93 -5.61
CA GLU A 193 -42.79 -9.42 -6.07
C GLU A 193 -43.92 -8.92 -5.16
N GLU A 194 -43.73 -8.87 -3.84
CA GLU A 194 -44.73 -8.34 -2.89
C GLU A 194 -44.88 -6.81 -2.95
N GLN A 195 -43.88 -6.07 -3.43
CA GLN A 195 -43.99 -4.63 -3.65
C GLN A 195 -44.73 -4.27 -4.93
N THR A 196 -44.85 -5.21 -5.88
CA THR A 196 -45.55 -5.02 -7.15
C THR A 196 -47.05 -5.38 -7.06
N ASP A 197 -47.46 -6.12 -6.01
CA ASP A 197 -48.83 -6.62 -5.81
C ASP A 197 -49.63 -5.90 -4.78
N MET A 198 -49.17 -4.76 -4.26
CA MET A 198 -50.01 -3.92 -3.41
C MET A 198 -50.96 -3.10 -4.27
N PRO A 199 -52.30 -3.35 -4.21
CA PRO A 199 -53.26 -2.52 -4.88
C PRO A 199 -53.23 -1.11 -4.32
N ALA A 200 -53.18 -0.12 -5.23
CA ALA A 200 -53.29 1.30 -4.86
C ALA A 200 -54.54 1.50 -4.00
N ARG A 201 -54.35 1.84 -2.71
CA ARG A 201 -55.46 2.28 -1.88
C ARG A 201 -55.96 3.61 -2.45
N SER A 202 -57.09 3.53 -3.12
CA SER A 202 -57.90 4.67 -3.54
C SER A 202 -58.25 5.50 -2.33
N ALA A 203 -58.05 6.80 -2.45
CA ALA A 203 -58.42 7.85 -1.49
C ALA A 203 -59.95 7.95 -1.32
#